data_dd5f893824db54f1ff3e87d78ffead1e
#
_entry.id   dd5f893824db54f1ff3e87d78ffead1e
#
_cell.length_a   1.000
_cell.length_b   1.000
_cell.length_c   1.000
_cell.angle_alpha   90.00
_cell.angle_beta   90.00
_cell.angle_gamma   90.00
#
_symmetry.space_group_name_H-M   'P 1'
#
loop_
_entity.id
_entity.type
_entity.pdbx_description
1 polymer ?
#
loop_
_entity_poly.entity_id
_entity_poly.type
_entity_poly.pdbx_seq_one_letter_code
_entity_poly.pdbx_strand_id
1 'polypeptide(L)'
;MTARRTPAAYFDDMYAGAEDPWSFETRWYEQRKHDLTVACLPRRRYRSAFEPGCSTGVLTRRLAARCDRLLAVDLAAAPVTRARQRLSDLAHVRVERMQVPDEWPAATDVPFDLVVLSELGYYLDDAGLDLLTARTVDSLAPGGTLVAVHWRPAVAEHVRGGDDVHRLLDDVDGLVRTVRHEEADFLLDVFVRVPPPARSVAQAEGLR
;
A
#
# COMPACT_ATOMS: atom_id res chain seq x y z
N MET A 1 -19.48 19.51 8.38
CA MET A 1 -18.32 19.92 7.53
C MET A 1 -17.68 18.64 7.05
N THR A 2 -17.63 18.39 5.75
CA THR A 2 -16.93 17.24 5.18
C THR A 2 -15.43 17.39 5.47
N ALA A 3 -14.84 16.38 6.06
CA ALA A 3 -13.38 16.33 6.28
C ALA A 3 -12.69 16.45 4.91
N ARG A 4 -11.64 17.26 4.82
CA ARG A 4 -10.88 17.48 3.57
C ARG A 4 -9.60 16.64 3.65
N ARG A 5 -9.18 16.07 2.50
CA ARG A 5 -7.92 15.33 2.41
C ARG A 5 -6.74 16.14 2.93
N THR A 6 -5.76 15.48 3.50
CA THR A 6 -4.50 16.11 3.92
C THR A 6 -3.80 16.70 2.69
N PRO A 7 -3.44 18.00 2.70
CA PRO A 7 -2.88 18.66 1.53
C PRO A 7 -1.45 18.17 1.22
N ALA A 8 -1.05 18.21 -0.05
CA ALA A 8 0.31 17.82 -0.48
C ALA A 8 1.42 18.60 0.24
N ALA A 9 1.19 19.89 0.53
CA ALA A 9 2.14 20.74 1.26
C ALA A 9 2.52 20.16 2.65
N TYR A 10 1.61 19.48 3.32
CA TYR A 10 1.91 18.81 4.60
C TYR A 10 3.07 17.81 4.45
N PHE A 11 3.06 17.01 3.40
CA PHE A 11 4.12 16.02 3.15
C PHE A 11 5.42 16.68 2.70
N ASP A 12 5.33 17.72 1.86
CA ASP A 12 6.52 18.50 1.46
C ASP A 12 7.20 19.12 2.69
N ASP A 13 6.44 19.69 3.63
CA ASP A 13 6.96 20.27 4.88
C ASP A 13 7.58 19.21 5.79
N MET A 14 6.95 18.04 5.93
CA MET A 14 7.47 16.92 6.72
C MET A 14 8.85 16.47 6.19
N TYR A 15 8.98 16.29 4.87
CA TYR A 15 10.25 15.87 4.26
C TYR A 15 11.28 16.98 4.14
N ALA A 16 10.87 18.26 4.23
CA ALA A 16 11.80 19.38 4.37
C ALA A 16 12.42 19.42 5.77
N GLY A 17 11.66 19.02 6.80
CA GLY A 17 12.09 18.99 8.19
C GLY A 17 12.98 17.81 8.57
N ALA A 18 12.80 16.65 7.91
CA ALA A 18 13.54 15.43 8.21
C ALA A 18 13.65 14.50 6.98
N GLU A 19 14.77 13.78 6.87
CA GLU A 19 14.97 12.82 5.78
C GLU A 19 14.06 11.60 5.88
N ASP A 20 13.80 11.12 7.08
CA ASP A 20 12.93 10.01 7.43
C ASP A 20 12.01 10.43 8.59
N PRO A 21 10.93 11.21 8.32
CA PRO A 21 10.09 11.80 9.36
C PRO A 21 9.48 10.77 10.32
N TRP A 22 9.21 9.57 9.83
CA TRP A 22 8.61 8.48 10.61
C TRP A 22 9.62 7.47 11.13
N SER A 23 10.92 7.64 10.79
CA SER A 23 12.01 6.73 11.18
C SER A 23 11.80 5.28 10.70
N PHE A 24 11.32 5.11 9.46
CA PHE A 24 11.08 3.82 8.84
C PHE A 24 12.33 2.92 8.79
N GLU A 25 13.52 3.54 8.73
CA GLU A 25 14.78 2.81 8.66
C GLU A 25 15.25 2.29 10.02
N THR A 26 14.95 3.02 11.09
CA THR A 26 15.63 2.81 12.37
C THR A 26 14.74 2.27 13.47
N ARG A 27 13.45 2.57 13.47
CA ARG A 27 12.53 2.09 14.50
C ARG A 27 12.24 0.61 14.33
N TRP A 28 12.47 -0.16 15.39
CA TRP A 28 12.11 -1.58 15.42
C TRP A 28 10.65 -1.84 15.11
N TYR A 29 9.74 -0.98 15.58
CA TYR A 29 8.32 -1.04 15.28
C TYR A 29 8.07 -1.04 13.76
N GLU A 30 8.66 -0.10 13.03
CA GLU A 30 8.49 0.03 11.57
C GLU A 30 9.11 -1.15 10.82
N GLN A 31 10.30 -1.57 11.23
CA GLN A 31 10.97 -2.73 10.63
C GLN A 31 10.11 -3.99 10.79
N ARG A 32 9.59 -4.22 12.00
CA ARG A 32 8.73 -5.37 12.30
C ARG A 32 7.40 -5.31 11.53
N LYS A 33 6.74 -4.15 11.45
CA LYS A 33 5.51 -3.95 10.67
C LYS A 33 5.74 -4.25 9.18
N HIS A 34 6.83 -3.78 8.60
CA HIS A 34 7.21 -4.10 7.23
C HIS A 34 7.49 -5.60 7.03
N ASP A 35 8.17 -6.26 7.97
CA ASP A 35 8.43 -7.71 7.90
C ASP A 35 7.13 -8.51 7.95
N LEU A 36 6.20 -8.14 8.82
CA LEU A 36 4.86 -8.73 8.89
C LEU A 36 4.08 -8.49 7.59
N THR A 37 4.17 -7.29 7.01
CA THR A 37 3.53 -6.97 5.72
C THR A 37 4.00 -7.94 4.63
N VAL A 38 5.31 -8.17 4.51
CA VAL A 38 5.85 -9.09 3.51
C VAL A 38 5.53 -10.55 3.85
N ALA A 39 5.53 -10.92 5.14
CA ALA A 39 5.23 -12.28 5.58
C ALA A 39 3.76 -12.67 5.33
N CYS A 40 2.83 -11.72 5.40
CA CYS A 40 1.40 -11.95 5.14
C CYS A 40 1.06 -12.14 3.66
N LEU A 41 1.99 -11.88 2.74
CA LEU A 41 1.76 -12.05 1.31
C LEU A 41 1.48 -13.53 0.96
N PRO A 42 0.29 -13.88 0.43
CA PRO A 42 -0.12 -15.28 0.22
C PRO A 42 0.63 -15.98 -0.92
N ARG A 43 1.26 -15.24 -1.84
CA ARG A 43 2.00 -15.84 -2.96
C ARG A 43 3.50 -15.70 -2.74
N ARG A 44 4.27 -16.68 -3.18
CA ARG A 44 5.74 -16.64 -3.11
C ARG A 44 6.32 -15.50 -3.95
N ARG A 45 5.69 -15.19 -5.10
CA ARG A 45 6.15 -14.17 -6.04
C ARG A 45 4.99 -13.55 -6.82
N TYR A 46 5.13 -12.27 -7.17
CA TYR A 46 4.18 -11.47 -7.94
C TYR A 46 4.84 -10.99 -9.23
N ARG A 47 4.09 -11.03 -10.34
CA ARG A 47 4.58 -10.60 -11.65
C ARG A 47 4.61 -9.08 -11.79
N SER A 48 3.62 -8.41 -11.24
CA SER A 48 3.46 -6.96 -11.35
C SER A 48 2.84 -6.41 -10.07
N ALA A 49 3.61 -5.61 -9.34
CA ALA A 49 3.17 -5.00 -8.08
C ALA A 49 3.11 -3.48 -8.17
N PHE A 50 2.20 -2.90 -7.37
CA PHE A 50 2.05 -1.45 -7.22
C PHE A 50 2.01 -1.05 -5.75
N GLU A 51 2.82 -0.07 -5.39
CA GLU A 51 2.90 0.52 -4.04
C GLU A 51 2.71 2.03 -4.12
N PRO A 52 1.48 2.56 -3.95
CA PRO A 52 1.25 3.99 -3.78
C PRO A 52 1.61 4.45 -2.37
N GLY A 53 2.25 5.61 -2.24
CA GLY A 53 2.73 6.15 -0.97
C GLY A 53 4.01 5.48 -0.47
N CYS A 54 4.96 5.22 -1.36
CA CYS A 54 6.17 4.45 -1.05
C CYS A 54 7.19 5.19 -0.15
N SER A 55 6.99 6.48 0.11
CA SER A 55 7.92 7.28 0.90
C SER A 55 9.36 7.14 0.39
N THR A 56 10.33 6.93 1.28
CA THR A 56 11.75 6.74 0.96
C THR A 56 12.11 5.35 0.45
N GLY A 57 11.12 4.48 0.17
CA GLY A 57 11.32 3.17 -0.44
C GLY A 57 11.77 2.05 0.50
N VAL A 58 11.59 2.21 1.82
CA VAL A 58 12.02 1.19 2.81
C VAL A 58 11.20 -0.09 2.68
N LEU A 59 9.86 0.02 2.62
CA LEU A 59 8.97 -1.13 2.37
C LEU A 59 9.14 -1.64 0.94
N THR A 60 9.27 -0.74 -0.05
CA THR A 60 9.50 -1.08 -1.46
C THR A 60 10.67 -2.05 -1.63
N ARG A 61 11.80 -1.80 -0.95
CA ARG A 61 12.98 -2.67 -1.02
C ARG A 61 12.70 -4.09 -0.54
N ARG A 62 11.86 -4.26 0.48
CA ARG A 62 11.45 -5.58 0.99
C ARG A 62 10.48 -6.28 0.04
N LEU A 63 9.52 -5.53 -0.52
CA LEU A 63 8.57 -6.04 -1.50
C LEU A 63 9.26 -6.47 -2.80
N ALA A 64 10.30 -5.76 -3.22
CA ALA A 64 11.04 -6.05 -4.45
C ALA A 64 11.58 -7.48 -4.52
N ALA A 65 11.98 -8.08 -3.38
CA ALA A 65 12.40 -9.48 -3.31
C ALA A 65 11.29 -10.47 -3.69
N ARG A 66 10.03 -10.04 -3.66
CA ARG A 66 8.82 -10.83 -3.93
C ARG A 66 8.17 -10.52 -5.27
N CYS A 67 8.77 -9.64 -6.09
CA CYS A 67 8.16 -9.15 -7.34
C CYS A 67 9.09 -9.34 -8.54
N ASP A 68 8.51 -9.54 -9.73
CA ASP A 68 9.24 -9.49 -11.02
C ASP A 68 9.31 -8.05 -11.53
N ARG A 69 8.27 -7.25 -11.25
CA ARG A 69 8.19 -5.83 -11.52
C ARG A 69 7.45 -5.14 -10.37
N LEU A 70 7.96 -4.01 -9.93
CA LEU A 70 7.34 -3.20 -8.88
C LEU A 70 7.35 -1.73 -9.29
N LEU A 71 6.16 -1.14 -9.38
CA LEU A 71 6.00 0.30 -9.49
C LEU A 71 5.71 0.86 -8.09
N ALA A 72 6.55 1.77 -7.63
CA ALA A 72 6.38 2.49 -6.37
C ALA A 72 6.19 3.98 -6.67
N VAL A 73 5.24 4.63 -6.01
CA VAL A 73 4.98 6.04 -6.28
C VAL A 73 4.77 6.81 -4.97
N ASP A 74 5.15 8.09 -5.00
CA ASP A 74 4.85 9.04 -3.92
C ASP A 74 4.55 10.42 -4.51
N LEU A 75 3.77 11.23 -3.79
CA LEU A 75 3.40 12.56 -4.26
C LEU A 75 4.53 13.58 -4.07
N ALA A 76 5.39 13.42 -3.05
CA ALA A 76 6.44 14.36 -2.70
C ALA A 76 7.75 14.06 -3.45
N ALA A 77 8.40 15.09 -3.95
CA ALA A 77 9.62 14.93 -4.76
C ALA A 77 10.83 14.44 -3.96
N ALA A 78 10.96 14.89 -2.71
CA ALA A 78 12.10 14.55 -1.87
C ALA A 78 12.18 13.04 -1.55
N PRO A 79 11.11 12.39 -1.02
CA PRO A 79 11.15 10.95 -0.78
C PRO A 79 11.31 10.13 -2.08
N VAL A 80 10.70 10.54 -3.20
CA VAL A 80 10.89 9.88 -4.50
C VAL A 80 12.37 9.87 -4.91
N THR A 81 13.08 10.98 -4.71
CA THR A 81 14.52 11.03 -5.01
C THR A 81 15.32 10.05 -4.14
N ARG A 82 15.02 9.98 -2.85
CA ARG A 82 15.66 9.05 -1.91
C ARG A 82 15.32 7.59 -2.23
N ALA A 83 14.06 7.32 -2.56
CA ALA A 83 13.62 5.97 -2.96
C ALA A 83 14.36 5.52 -4.23
N ARG A 84 14.52 6.38 -5.24
CA ARG A 84 15.32 6.08 -6.44
C ARG A 84 16.77 5.74 -6.13
N GLN A 85 17.39 6.50 -5.21
CA GLN A 85 18.76 6.22 -4.75
C GLN A 85 18.85 4.87 -4.02
N ARG A 86 17.92 4.64 -3.07
CA ARG A 86 17.85 3.39 -2.28
C ARG A 86 17.67 2.14 -3.15
N LEU A 87 16.94 2.25 -4.24
CA LEU A 87 16.51 1.14 -5.08
C LEU A 87 17.29 1.06 -6.40
N SER A 88 18.35 1.83 -6.55
CA SER A 88 19.12 1.97 -7.80
C SER A 88 19.78 0.66 -8.28
N ASP A 89 20.01 -0.29 -7.38
CA ASP A 89 20.51 -1.63 -7.66
C ASP A 89 19.43 -2.64 -8.11
N LEU A 90 18.15 -2.25 -8.08
CA LEU A 90 17.03 -3.11 -8.38
C LEU A 90 16.36 -2.71 -9.72
N ALA A 91 16.89 -3.22 -10.82
CA ALA A 91 16.45 -2.84 -12.18
C ALA A 91 14.97 -3.14 -12.49
N HIS A 92 14.32 -4.01 -11.71
CA HIS A 92 12.91 -4.36 -11.85
C HIS A 92 11.98 -3.45 -11.04
N VAL A 93 12.52 -2.47 -10.31
CA VAL A 93 11.77 -1.49 -9.52
C VAL A 93 11.78 -0.13 -10.22
N ARG A 94 10.60 0.44 -10.43
CA ARG A 94 10.44 1.82 -10.92
C ARG A 94 9.87 2.67 -9.82
N VAL A 95 10.45 3.86 -9.63
CA VAL A 95 9.96 4.86 -8.66
C VAL A 95 9.57 6.12 -9.41
N GLU A 96 8.30 6.52 -9.28
CA GLU A 96 7.75 7.68 -9.97
C GLU A 96 7.10 8.65 -8.99
N ARG A 97 7.04 9.93 -9.36
CA ARG A 97 6.23 10.92 -8.65
C ARG A 97 4.83 10.86 -9.20
N MET A 98 3.85 10.65 -8.30
CA MET A 98 2.44 10.52 -8.70
C MET A 98 1.55 10.84 -7.51
N GLN A 99 0.52 11.66 -7.71
CA GLN A 99 -0.46 12.02 -6.70
C GLN A 99 -1.68 11.10 -6.78
N VAL A 100 -1.60 9.94 -6.12
CA VAL A 100 -2.75 9.03 -6.01
C VAL A 100 -3.81 9.61 -5.05
N PRO A 101 -5.10 9.35 -5.27
CA PRO A 101 -5.71 8.60 -6.36
C PRO A 101 -6.04 9.45 -7.60
N ASP A 102 -5.79 10.76 -7.61
CA ASP A 102 -6.13 11.63 -8.75
C ASP A 102 -5.37 11.23 -10.01
N GLU A 103 -4.08 10.93 -9.85
CA GLU A 103 -3.26 10.26 -10.85
C GLU A 103 -3.22 8.76 -10.55
N TRP A 104 -3.12 7.95 -11.60
CA TRP A 104 -3.03 6.49 -11.50
C TRP A 104 -2.21 5.93 -12.65
N PRO A 105 -1.47 4.84 -12.45
CA PRO A 105 -0.73 4.23 -13.54
C PRO A 105 -1.65 3.95 -14.73
N ALA A 106 -1.19 4.31 -15.94
CA ALA A 106 -1.93 4.00 -17.15
C ALA A 106 -2.21 2.50 -17.21
N ALA A 107 -3.37 2.14 -17.74
CA ALA A 107 -3.69 0.74 -17.99
C ALA A 107 -2.57 0.12 -18.85
N THR A 108 -1.93 -0.90 -18.32
CA THR A 108 -0.90 -1.67 -19.02
C THR A 108 -1.50 -2.99 -19.47
N ASP A 109 -0.89 -3.65 -20.45
CA ASP A 109 -1.29 -4.99 -20.89
C ASP A 109 -1.19 -6.05 -19.79
N VAL A 110 -0.52 -5.72 -18.70
CA VAL A 110 -0.36 -6.59 -17.54
C VAL A 110 -0.90 -5.88 -16.30
N PRO A 111 -2.11 -6.24 -15.82
CA PRO A 111 -2.66 -5.71 -14.58
C PRO A 111 -1.78 -6.10 -13.38
N PHE A 112 -1.92 -5.36 -12.28
CA PHE A 112 -1.21 -5.68 -11.05
C PHE A 112 -1.77 -6.95 -10.41
N ASP A 113 -0.91 -7.87 -10.00
CA ASP A 113 -1.30 -9.01 -9.19
C ASP A 113 -1.01 -8.82 -7.69
N LEU A 114 -0.39 -7.67 -7.33
CA LEU A 114 -0.25 -7.16 -5.98
C LEU A 114 -0.42 -5.64 -5.96
N VAL A 115 -1.26 -5.14 -5.05
CA VAL A 115 -1.29 -3.71 -4.64
C VAL A 115 -1.06 -3.64 -3.13
N VAL A 116 -0.22 -2.71 -2.67
CA VAL A 116 0.08 -2.52 -1.24
C VAL A 116 -0.29 -1.09 -0.84
N LEU A 117 -1.35 -0.94 -0.05
CA LEU A 117 -1.79 0.32 0.54
C LEU A 117 -1.30 0.39 1.98
N SER A 118 -0.12 0.97 2.18
CA SER A 118 0.48 1.13 3.50
C SER A 118 0.49 2.59 3.91
N GLU A 119 -0.12 2.91 5.05
CA GLU A 119 -0.11 4.24 5.69
C GLU A 119 -0.64 5.38 4.77
N LEU A 120 -1.63 5.10 3.92
CA LEU A 120 -2.11 6.05 2.91
C LEU A 120 -3.59 6.44 3.08
N GLY A 121 -4.47 5.46 3.28
CA GLY A 121 -5.92 5.65 3.17
C GLY A 121 -6.49 6.70 4.13
N TYR A 122 -5.93 6.85 5.30
CA TYR A 122 -6.42 7.77 6.31
C TYR A 122 -6.11 9.26 6.04
N TYR A 123 -5.28 9.58 5.04
CA TYR A 123 -5.06 10.95 4.58
C TYR A 123 -6.11 11.45 3.59
N LEU A 124 -6.97 10.56 3.10
CA LEU A 124 -7.96 10.85 2.06
C LEU A 124 -9.33 11.16 2.66
N ASP A 125 -10.04 12.11 2.06
CA ASP A 125 -11.46 12.32 2.29
C ASP A 125 -12.30 11.18 1.67
N ASP A 126 -13.63 11.21 1.87
CA ASP A 126 -14.51 10.14 1.40
C ASP A 126 -14.37 9.92 -0.11
N ALA A 127 -14.45 10.98 -0.90
CA ALA A 127 -14.33 10.90 -2.35
C ALA A 127 -12.96 10.38 -2.81
N GLY A 128 -11.89 10.79 -2.13
CA GLY A 128 -10.52 10.32 -2.39
C GLY A 128 -10.35 8.84 -2.06
N LEU A 129 -10.92 8.39 -0.94
CA LEU A 129 -10.82 6.98 -0.55
C LEU A 129 -11.67 6.08 -1.46
N ASP A 130 -12.87 6.52 -1.84
CA ASP A 130 -13.71 5.82 -2.81
C ASP A 130 -12.98 5.68 -4.16
N LEU A 131 -12.36 6.76 -4.64
CA LEU A 131 -11.60 6.75 -5.88
C LEU A 131 -10.37 5.83 -5.79
N LEU A 132 -9.62 5.89 -4.67
CA LEU A 132 -8.47 4.99 -4.42
C LEU A 132 -8.90 3.53 -4.50
N THR A 133 -10.00 3.21 -3.85
CA THR A 133 -10.55 1.85 -3.78
C THR A 133 -11.00 1.35 -5.14
N ALA A 134 -11.79 2.16 -5.87
CA ALA A 134 -12.24 1.82 -7.22
C ALA A 134 -11.05 1.56 -8.17
N ARG A 135 -10.08 2.46 -8.21
CA ARG A 135 -8.88 2.31 -9.04
C ARG A 135 -8.02 1.11 -8.65
N THR A 136 -7.94 0.80 -7.34
CA THR A 136 -7.25 -0.39 -6.85
C THR A 136 -7.91 -1.66 -7.37
N VAL A 137 -9.24 -1.78 -7.23
CA VAL A 137 -9.98 -2.95 -7.74
C VAL A 137 -9.86 -3.09 -9.24
N ASP A 138 -10.02 -1.98 -9.99
CA ASP A 138 -9.97 -1.99 -11.46
C ASP A 138 -8.58 -2.41 -11.99
N SER A 139 -7.51 -1.98 -11.32
CA SER A 139 -6.13 -2.28 -11.74
C SER A 139 -5.60 -3.63 -11.28
N LEU A 140 -6.24 -4.27 -10.28
CA LEU A 140 -5.88 -5.61 -9.86
C LEU A 140 -6.29 -6.66 -10.89
N ALA A 141 -5.43 -7.64 -11.12
CA ALA A 141 -5.77 -8.84 -11.88
C ALA A 141 -6.87 -9.66 -11.17
N PRO A 142 -7.71 -10.41 -11.89
CA PRO A 142 -8.58 -11.42 -11.26
C PRO A 142 -7.77 -12.36 -10.35
N GLY A 143 -8.19 -12.50 -9.09
CA GLY A 143 -7.44 -13.24 -8.06
C GLY A 143 -6.20 -12.51 -7.56
N GLY A 144 -5.98 -11.24 -7.93
CA GLY A 144 -4.90 -10.41 -7.42
C GLY A 144 -5.04 -10.10 -5.94
N THR A 145 -3.94 -9.74 -5.31
CA THR A 145 -3.82 -9.49 -3.87
C THR A 145 -3.79 -7.98 -3.60
N LEU A 146 -4.62 -7.53 -2.67
CA LEU A 146 -4.48 -6.22 -2.01
C LEU A 146 -4.01 -6.44 -0.58
N VAL A 147 -2.96 -5.73 -0.17
CA VAL A 147 -2.56 -5.63 1.24
C VAL A 147 -2.81 -4.22 1.72
N ALA A 148 -3.52 -4.06 2.82
CA ALA A 148 -3.75 -2.79 3.49
C ALA A 148 -3.11 -2.82 4.87
N VAL A 149 -2.35 -1.78 5.20
CA VAL A 149 -1.67 -1.63 6.51
C VAL A 149 -1.84 -0.20 6.98
N HIS A 150 -2.41 -0.01 8.18
CA HIS A 150 -2.67 1.34 8.71
C HIS A 150 -2.46 1.42 10.21
N TRP A 151 -1.84 2.51 10.63
CA TRP A 151 -1.74 2.96 12.02
C TRP A 151 -3.14 3.21 12.61
N ARG A 152 -3.36 2.82 13.88
CA ARG A 152 -4.69 2.90 14.54
C ARG A 152 -4.87 4.08 15.47
N PRO A 153 -3.86 4.41 16.34
CA PRO A 153 -4.05 5.51 17.28
C PRO A 153 -4.36 6.83 16.56
N ALA A 154 -5.16 7.66 17.20
CA ALA A 154 -5.60 8.94 16.63
C ALA A 154 -4.41 9.88 16.37
N VAL A 155 -4.38 10.48 15.20
CA VAL A 155 -3.41 11.49 14.76
C VAL A 155 -4.21 12.68 14.22
N ALA A 156 -3.82 13.90 14.62
CA ALA A 156 -4.57 15.11 14.31
C ALA A 156 -4.65 15.40 12.80
N GLU A 157 -3.64 15.00 12.05
CA GLU A 157 -3.51 15.22 10.61
C GLU A 157 -4.19 14.16 9.77
N HIS A 158 -4.67 13.08 10.39
CA HIS A 158 -5.44 12.05 9.71
C HIS A 158 -6.90 12.48 9.56
N VAL A 159 -7.45 12.29 8.37
CA VAL A 159 -8.86 12.58 8.05
C VAL A 159 -9.78 11.57 8.74
N ARG A 160 -9.29 10.35 8.94
CA ARG A 160 -9.98 9.22 9.57
C ARG A 160 -9.01 8.27 10.26
N GLY A 161 -9.52 7.34 11.06
CA GLY A 161 -8.71 6.28 11.65
C GLY A 161 -8.35 5.17 10.66
N GLY A 162 -7.28 4.42 10.95
CA GLY A 162 -6.93 3.23 10.20
C GLY A 162 -8.05 2.17 10.20
N ASP A 163 -8.75 2.00 11.32
CA ASP A 163 -9.90 1.09 11.44
C ASP A 163 -11.05 1.46 10.46
N ASP A 164 -11.25 2.76 10.17
CA ASP A 164 -12.27 3.20 9.23
C ASP A 164 -11.90 2.85 7.78
N VAL A 165 -10.62 2.98 7.43
CA VAL A 165 -10.10 2.55 6.11
C VAL A 165 -10.31 1.05 5.92
N HIS A 166 -9.97 0.24 6.91
CA HIS A 166 -10.11 -1.22 6.83
C HIS A 166 -11.58 -1.68 6.78
N ARG A 167 -12.47 -0.98 7.50
CA ARG A 167 -13.92 -1.24 7.44
C ARG A 167 -14.48 -0.95 6.05
N LEU A 168 -14.08 0.17 5.44
CA LEU A 168 -14.50 0.52 4.08
C LEU A 168 -14.00 -0.52 3.08
N LEU A 169 -12.75 -0.99 3.20
CA LEU A 169 -12.22 -2.03 2.30
C LEU A 169 -12.94 -3.38 2.46
N ASP A 170 -13.45 -3.71 3.66
CA ASP A 170 -14.26 -4.91 3.89
C ASP A 170 -15.61 -4.87 3.16
N ASP A 171 -16.16 -3.67 2.95
CA ASP A 171 -17.46 -3.46 2.31
C ASP A 171 -17.35 -3.33 0.78
N VAL A 172 -16.13 -3.42 0.21
CA VAL A 172 -15.92 -3.26 -1.24
C VAL A 172 -16.32 -4.50 -2.01
N ASP A 173 -17.26 -4.32 -2.95
CA ASP A 173 -17.61 -5.37 -3.89
C ASP A 173 -16.40 -5.80 -4.72
N GLY A 174 -16.21 -7.11 -4.84
CA GLY A 174 -15.08 -7.67 -5.59
C GLY A 174 -13.80 -7.90 -4.78
N LEU A 175 -13.78 -7.58 -3.48
CA LEU A 175 -12.70 -7.92 -2.56
C LEU A 175 -13.20 -8.91 -1.49
N VAL A 176 -12.40 -9.91 -1.19
CA VAL A 176 -12.63 -10.85 -0.09
C VAL A 176 -11.41 -10.88 0.81
N ARG A 177 -11.60 -10.55 2.08
CA ARG A 177 -10.53 -10.61 3.07
C ARG A 177 -10.17 -12.06 3.39
N THR A 178 -8.88 -12.38 3.30
CA THR A 178 -8.33 -13.72 3.55
C THR A 178 -7.41 -13.78 4.77
N VAL A 179 -6.84 -12.65 5.17
CA VAL A 179 -5.99 -12.52 6.37
C VAL A 179 -6.36 -11.25 7.11
N ARG A 180 -6.40 -11.33 8.45
CA ARG A 180 -6.36 -10.16 9.34
C ARG A 180 -5.30 -10.38 10.39
N HIS A 181 -4.39 -9.41 10.51
CA HIS A 181 -3.47 -9.27 11.63
C HIS A 181 -3.79 -7.96 12.34
N GLU A 182 -4.07 -8.05 13.63
CA GLU A 182 -4.52 -6.92 14.43
C GLU A 182 -3.64 -6.77 15.66
N GLU A 183 -3.09 -5.57 15.83
CA GLU A 183 -2.35 -5.15 17.02
C GLU A 183 -2.99 -3.88 17.62
N ALA A 184 -2.51 -3.47 18.79
CA ALA A 184 -2.96 -2.23 19.41
C ALA A 184 -2.70 -1.01 18.51
N ASP A 185 -1.59 -1.04 17.77
CA ASP A 185 -1.06 0.13 17.07
C ASP A 185 -1.29 0.08 15.56
N PHE A 186 -1.55 -1.08 14.95
CA PHE A 186 -1.85 -1.17 13.52
C PHE A 186 -2.76 -2.33 13.16
N LEU A 187 -3.45 -2.18 12.02
CA LEU A 187 -4.16 -3.25 11.31
C LEU A 187 -3.43 -3.60 10.03
N LEU A 188 -3.42 -4.89 9.70
CA LEU A 188 -3.00 -5.41 8.40
C LEU A 188 -4.05 -6.39 7.91
N ASP A 189 -4.66 -6.10 6.78
CA ASP A 189 -5.59 -6.99 6.10
C ASP A 189 -5.06 -7.37 4.72
N VAL A 190 -5.29 -8.61 4.33
CA VAL A 190 -5.03 -9.10 2.96
C VAL A 190 -6.35 -9.47 2.32
N PHE A 191 -6.59 -8.89 1.15
CA PHE A 191 -7.77 -9.15 0.32
C PHE A 191 -7.36 -9.83 -0.99
N VAL A 192 -8.28 -10.58 -1.56
CA VAL A 192 -8.16 -11.16 -2.89
C VAL A 192 -9.28 -10.62 -3.76
N ARG A 193 -8.94 -10.16 -4.98
CA ARG A 193 -9.95 -9.75 -5.97
C ARG A 193 -10.72 -10.97 -6.49
N VAL A 194 -12.05 -10.90 -6.42
CA VAL A 194 -12.96 -11.92 -6.94
C VAL A 194 -13.75 -11.40 -8.15
N PRO A 195 -14.22 -12.26 -9.09
CA PRO A 195 -13.82 -13.63 -9.31
C PRO A 195 -12.35 -13.77 -9.76
N PRO A 196 -11.69 -14.93 -9.70
CA PRO A 196 -12.17 -16.24 -9.24
C PRO A 196 -12.37 -16.29 -7.71
N PRO A 197 -13.01 -17.35 -7.16
CA PRO A 197 -13.19 -17.49 -5.71
C PRO A 197 -11.86 -17.38 -4.96
N ALA A 198 -11.90 -16.64 -3.84
CA ALA A 198 -10.73 -16.51 -2.97
C ALA A 198 -10.33 -17.89 -2.39
N ARG A 199 -9.05 -18.18 -2.35
CA ARG A 199 -8.47 -19.41 -1.81
C ARG A 199 -7.43 -19.08 -0.75
N SER A 200 -7.43 -19.86 0.34
CA SER A 200 -6.33 -19.79 1.30
C SER A 200 -5.03 -20.32 0.69
N VAL A 201 -3.89 -20.02 1.32
CA VAL A 201 -2.58 -20.55 0.88
C VAL A 201 -2.62 -22.09 0.84
N ALA A 202 -3.17 -22.73 1.88
CA ALA A 202 -3.30 -24.19 1.94
C ALA A 202 -4.14 -24.76 0.80
N GLN A 203 -5.26 -24.10 0.44
CA GLN A 203 -6.08 -24.49 -0.72
C GLN A 203 -5.36 -24.26 -2.04
N ALA A 204 -4.57 -23.21 -2.17
CA ALA A 204 -3.80 -22.92 -3.37
C ALA A 204 -2.68 -23.96 -3.60
N GLU A 205 -2.12 -24.50 -2.52
CA GLU A 205 -1.10 -25.57 -2.54
C GLU A 205 -1.71 -26.99 -2.54
N GLY A 206 -3.04 -27.14 -2.55
CA GLY A 206 -3.69 -28.45 -2.60
C GLY A 206 -3.65 -29.25 -1.30
N LEU A 207 -3.45 -28.57 -0.17
CA LEU A 207 -3.43 -29.23 1.15
C LEU A 207 -4.84 -29.52 1.70
N ARG A 208 -5.87 -28.90 1.12
CA ARG A 208 -7.29 -29.12 1.41
C ARG A 208 -8.18 -28.60 0.29
#